data_de17816335660dc3f3c948bbc72d9cbd
#
_entry.id   de17816335660dc3f3c948bbc72d9cbd
#
_cell.length_a   1.000
_cell.length_b   1.000
_cell.length_c   1.000
_cell.angle_alpha   90.00
_cell.angle_beta   90.00
_cell.angle_gamma   90.00
#
_symmetry.space_group_name_H-M   'P 1'
#
loop_
_entity.id
_entity.type
_entity.pdbx_description
1 polymer ?
#
loop_
_entity_poly.entity_id
_entity_poly.type
_entity_poly.pdbx_seq_one_letter_code
_entity_poly.pdbx_strand_id
1 'polypeptide(L)'
;MRSSLSLATAAALVATVSAHGNITSPPGRLPGPAMIQACGQTGVNAVLQDGTIPLENLLNTGAACKLDLCRGALFADNVARVQTFSLGQVVPMTAILPIPHEGPANVSIVKTATNTILGDMLLVFDSYADENLAVLPANNTAFSVTIPTDAVVAAECALAGACVLQWFWFGEAAKQTYESCIDFVVV
;
A
#
# COMPACT_ATOMS: atom_id res chain seq x y z
N MET A 1 -13.20 18.47 -61.97
CA MET A 1 -13.75 18.22 -60.65
C MET A 1 -12.73 17.41 -59.83
N ARG A 2 -12.06 18.01 -58.87
CA ARG A 2 -11.07 17.33 -58.00
C ARG A 2 -11.75 17.09 -56.65
N SER A 3 -12.01 15.83 -56.34
CA SER A 3 -12.54 15.44 -55.01
C SER A 3 -11.39 15.38 -54.00
N SER A 4 -11.42 16.28 -53.02
CA SER A 4 -10.48 16.24 -51.86
C SER A 4 -11.06 15.28 -50.83
N LEU A 5 -10.38 14.14 -50.61
CA LEU A 5 -10.65 13.26 -49.50
C LEU A 5 -10.00 13.86 -48.24
N SER A 6 -10.82 14.30 -47.30
CA SER A 6 -10.34 14.71 -45.96
C SER A 6 -10.18 13.47 -45.09
N LEU A 7 -8.94 13.09 -44.75
CA LEU A 7 -8.65 12.09 -43.71
C LEU A 7 -8.91 12.72 -42.33
N ALA A 8 -9.96 12.28 -41.67
CA ALA A 8 -10.19 12.60 -40.26
C ALA A 8 -9.34 11.66 -39.40
N THR A 9 -8.28 12.19 -38.80
CA THR A 9 -7.44 11.48 -37.81
C THR A 9 -8.21 11.44 -36.49
N ALA A 10 -8.73 10.29 -36.11
CA ALA A 10 -9.29 10.09 -34.78
C ALA A 10 -8.11 9.98 -33.79
N ALA A 11 -7.92 11.01 -32.99
CA ALA A 11 -7.01 10.94 -31.84
C ALA A 11 -7.67 10.09 -30.75
N ALA A 12 -7.15 8.89 -30.53
CA ALA A 12 -7.54 8.08 -29.39
C ALA A 12 -7.01 8.77 -28.12
N LEU A 13 -7.89 9.33 -27.30
CA LEU A 13 -7.58 9.75 -25.95
C LEU A 13 -7.30 8.48 -25.13
N VAL A 14 -6.02 8.20 -24.84
CA VAL A 14 -5.63 7.23 -23.82
C VAL A 14 -5.96 7.89 -22.49
N ALA A 15 -7.09 7.54 -21.89
CA ALA A 15 -7.38 7.88 -20.51
C ALA A 15 -6.39 7.09 -19.64
N THR A 16 -5.42 7.77 -19.03
CA THR A 16 -4.59 7.18 -17.97
C THR A 16 -5.49 7.03 -16.75
N VAL A 17 -6.03 5.85 -16.56
CA VAL A 17 -6.79 5.52 -15.36
C VAL A 17 -5.76 5.31 -14.26
N SER A 18 -5.80 6.13 -13.22
CA SER A 18 -4.89 6.04 -12.07
C SER A 18 -5.69 5.53 -10.88
N ALA A 19 -5.44 4.31 -10.43
CA ALA A 19 -6.00 3.77 -9.21
C ALA A 19 -5.43 4.50 -7.98
N HIS A 20 -6.15 4.49 -6.86
CA HIS A 20 -5.71 5.12 -5.62
C HIS A 20 -6.26 4.36 -4.42
N GLY A 21 -5.39 4.09 -3.43
CA GLY A 21 -5.79 3.42 -2.21
C GLY A 21 -4.80 3.55 -1.06
N ASN A 22 -5.31 3.54 0.16
CA ASN A 22 -4.50 3.61 1.38
C ASN A 22 -5.27 3.08 2.59
N ILE A 23 -4.56 2.51 3.57
CA ILE A 23 -5.09 2.19 4.90
C ILE A 23 -5.17 3.47 5.72
N THR A 24 -6.31 3.72 6.35
CA THR A 24 -6.55 4.87 7.21
C THR A 24 -6.56 4.53 8.69
N SER A 25 -6.85 3.27 9.04
CA SER A 25 -6.81 2.75 10.41
C SER A 25 -6.38 1.28 10.42
N PRO A 26 -5.51 0.85 11.35
CA PRO A 26 -4.68 1.67 12.24
C PRO A 26 -3.77 2.63 11.47
N PRO A 27 -3.19 3.67 12.14
CA PRO A 27 -2.39 4.67 11.47
C PRO A 27 -1.09 4.06 10.91
N GLY A 28 -0.90 4.14 9.60
CA GLY A 28 0.28 3.66 8.89
C GLY A 28 1.46 4.64 8.92
N ARG A 29 2.59 4.22 8.33
CA ARG A 29 3.75 5.09 8.12
C ARG A 29 3.42 6.27 7.22
N LEU A 30 3.97 7.41 7.59
CA LEU A 30 3.95 8.64 6.79
C LEU A 30 5.36 8.98 6.30
N PRO A 31 5.48 9.70 5.18
CA PRO A 31 6.76 10.22 4.72
C PRO A 31 7.31 11.27 5.69
N GLY A 32 8.64 11.32 5.82
CA GLY A 32 9.33 12.27 6.69
C GLY A 32 10.78 12.51 6.29
N PRO A 33 11.58 13.17 7.15
CA PRO A 33 12.96 13.54 6.85
C PRO A 33 13.88 12.36 6.47
N ALA A 34 13.73 11.20 7.10
CA ALA A 34 14.52 10.02 6.77
C ALA A 34 14.16 9.49 5.37
N MET A 35 12.87 9.53 5.01
CA MET A 35 12.44 9.18 3.65
C MET A 35 12.98 10.17 2.62
N ILE A 36 13.07 11.47 2.93
CA ILE A 36 13.69 12.46 2.04
C ILE A 36 15.14 12.09 1.72
N GLN A 37 15.90 11.68 2.74
CA GLN A 37 17.29 11.27 2.55
C GLN A 37 17.42 10.02 1.67
N ALA A 38 16.54 9.03 1.84
CA ALA A 38 16.58 7.78 1.09
C ALA A 38 15.99 7.88 -0.32
N CYS A 39 14.84 8.56 -0.45
CA CYS A 39 14.00 8.56 -1.65
C CYS A 39 14.03 9.89 -2.43
N GLY A 40 14.54 10.95 -1.82
CA GLY A 40 14.53 12.29 -2.42
C GLY A 40 13.25 13.06 -2.15
N GLN A 41 13.36 14.40 -2.22
CA GLN A 41 12.26 15.32 -1.91
C GLN A 41 11.06 15.17 -2.86
N THR A 42 11.32 14.87 -4.14
CA THR A 42 10.24 14.77 -5.15
C THR A 42 9.29 13.61 -4.84
N GLY A 43 9.81 12.43 -4.50
CA GLY A 43 8.99 11.27 -4.12
C GLY A 43 8.18 11.52 -2.85
N VAL A 44 8.83 12.14 -1.85
CA VAL A 44 8.15 12.52 -0.59
C VAL A 44 7.03 13.53 -0.83
N ASN A 45 7.26 14.56 -1.64
CA ASN A 45 6.24 15.54 -1.98
C ASN A 45 5.03 14.90 -2.68
N ALA A 46 5.26 13.94 -3.58
CA ALA A 46 4.18 13.22 -4.24
C ALA A 46 3.29 12.47 -3.23
N VAL A 47 3.89 11.74 -2.28
CA VAL A 47 3.12 11.05 -1.23
C VAL A 47 2.43 12.02 -0.27
N LEU A 48 3.05 13.16 0.05
CA LEU A 48 2.41 14.20 0.90
C LEU A 48 1.23 14.86 0.22
N GLN A 49 1.30 15.04 -1.11
CA GLN A 49 0.22 15.62 -1.92
C GLN A 49 -0.95 14.64 -2.06
N ASP A 50 -0.64 13.36 -2.25
CA ASP A 50 -1.62 12.29 -2.36
C ASP A 50 -1.09 11.00 -1.73
N GLY A 51 -1.54 10.70 -0.52
CA GLY A 51 -1.18 9.49 0.22
C GLY A 51 -1.73 8.20 -0.40
N THR A 52 -2.52 8.26 -1.47
CA THR A 52 -3.15 7.12 -2.12
C THR A 52 -2.51 6.72 -3.45
N ILE A 53 -1.47 7.45 -3.92
CA ILE A 53 -0.81 7.19 -5.21
C ILE A 53 -0.10 5.84 -5.25
N PRO A 54 0.00 5.20 -6.44
CA PRO A 54 0.72 3.94 -6.61
C PRO A 54 2.25 4.12 -6.55
N LEU A 55 2.97 3.03 -6.31
CA LEU A 55 4.44 3.01 -6.26
C LEU A 55 5.05 3.48 -7.59
N GLU A 56 4.45 3.12 -8.70
CA GLU A 56 4.90 3.42 -10.06
C GLU A 56 4.91 4.93 -10.38
N ASN A 57 4.16 5.72 -9.60
CA ASN A 57 4.16 7.18 -9.71
C ASN A 57 5.25 7.86 -8.87
N LEU A 58 5.98 7.10 -8.04
CA LEU A 58 7.09 7.60 -7.22
C LEU A 58 8.39 7.61 -8.05
N LEU A 59 8.50 8.55 -8.96
CA LEU A 59 9.61 8.65 -9.91
C LEU A 59 10.86 9.28 -9.27
N ASN A 60 12.04 8.99 -9.87
CA ASN A 60 13.33 9.61 -9.53
C ASN A 60 13.76 9.40 -8.08
N THR A 61 13.51 8.21 -7.54
CA THR A 61 13.95 7.84 -6.21
C THR A 61 15.43 7.43 -6.20
N GLY A 62 16.13 7.74 -5.11
CA GLY A 62 17.52 7.32 -4.91
C GLY A 62 17.65 5.78 -4.77
N ALA A 63 18.84 5.25 -4.99
CA ALA A 63 19.12 3.81 -4.89
C ALA A 63 18.89 3.23 -3.48
N ALA A 64 18.87 4.06 -2.44
CA ALA A 64 18.56 3.66 -1.08
C ALA A 64 17.05 3.57 -0.78
N CYS A 65 16.20 4.03 -1.71
CA CYS A 65 14.76 4.02 -1.55
C CYS A 65 14.19 2.61 -1.76
N LYS A 66 13.59 2.05 -0.73
CA LYS A 66 12.94 0.73 -0.75
C LYS A 66 11.44 0.93 -0.98
N LEU A 67 11.05 1.19 -2.23
CA LEU A 67 9.63 1.41 -2.57
C LEU A 67 8.76 0.18 -2.31
N ASP A 68 9.32 -1.00 -2.47
CA ASP A 68 8.71 -2.31 -2.23
C ASP A 68 8.51 -2.67 -0.74
N LEU A 69 8.85 -1.74 0.15
CA LEU A 69 8.56 -1.82 1.58
C LEU A 69 7.98 -0.49 2.06
N CYS A 70 6.70 -0.50 2.41
CA CYS A 70 6.02 0.67 2.98
C CYS A 70 6.09 1.93 2.10
N ARG A 71 6.13 1.78 0.78
CA ARG A 71 6.31 2.89 -0.18
C ARG A 71 7.53 3.76 0.10
N GLY A 72 8.59 3.17 0.64
CA GLY A 72 9.81 3.90 1.00
C GLY A 72 9.72 4.69 2.32
N ALA A 73 8.57 4.69 3.01
CA ALA A 73 8.45 5.34 4.32
C ALA A 73 9.24 4.60 5.39
N LEU A 74 10.10 5.31 6.11
CA LEU A 74 11.04 4.72 7.05
C LEU A 74 10.50 4.73 8.49
N PHE A 75 10.86 3.72 9.26
CA PHE A 75 10.52 3.62 10.68
C PHE A 75 11.02 4.82 11.48
N ALA A 76 12.20 5.37 11.16
CA ALA A 76 12.78 6.51 11.85
C ALA A 76 11.86 7.76 11.86
N ASP A 77 11.02 7.93 10.83
CA ASP A 77 10.03 8.99 10.76
C ASP A 77 8.73 8.66 11.51
N ASN A 78 8.55 7.40 11.97
CA ASN A 78 7.26 6.87 12.41
C ASN A 78 7.26 6.25 13.81
N VAL A 79 8.31 6.45 14.62
CA VAL A 79 8.47 5.87 15.95
C VAL A 79 7.26 6.13 16.87
N ALA A 80 6.65 7.30 16.77
CA ALA A 80 5.47 7.67 17.57
C ALA A 80 4.15 7.02 17.10
N ARG A 81 4.17 6.25 16.00
CA ARG A 81 2.99 5.62 15.40
C ARG A 81 2.88 4.12 15.65
N VAL A 82 3.85 3.55 16.37
CA VAL A 82 3.91 2.12 16.70
C VAL A 82 2.68 1.71 17.47
N GLN A 83 2.00 0.66 17.00
CA GLN A 83 0.87 0.05 17.68
C GLN A 83 1.36 -1.05 18.64
N THR A 84 0.54 -1.39 19.62
CA THR A 84 0.78 -2.52 20.52
C THR A 84 -0.35 -3.50 20.34
N PHE A 85 -0.04 -4.72 19.96
CA PHE A 85 -1.02 -5.80 19.80
C PHE A 85 -0.68 -6.99 20.69
N SER A 86 -1.69 -7.73 21.11
CA SER A 86 -1.52 -9.02 21.79
C SER A 86 -1.66 -10.16 20.78
N LEU A 87 -1.06 -11.31 21.08
CA LEU A 87 -1.29 -12.53 20.32
C LEU A 87 -2.78 -12.90 20.32
N GLY A 88 -3.32 -13.28 19.18
CA GLY A 88 -4.75 -13.58 18.98
C GLY A 88 -5.66 -12.36 18.91
N GLN A 89 -5.13 -11.14 19.03
CA GLN A 89 -5.94 -9.92 18.93
C GLN A 89 -6.50 -9.76 17.51
N VAL A 90 -7.80 -9.44 17.43
CA VAL A 90 -8.44 -9.00 16.18
C VAL A 90 -8.19 -7.51 16.02
N VAL A 91 -7.56 -7.14 14.92
CA VAL A 91 -7.23 -5.76 14.57
C VAL A 91 -8.16 -5.29 13.44
N PRO A 92 -9.12 -4.38 13.72
CA PRO A 92 -9.94 -3.80 12.67
C PRO A 92 -9.10 -2.85 11.80
N MET A 93 -9.33 -2.92 10.49
CA MET A 93 -8.64 -2.09 9.51
C MET A 93 -9.66 -1.38 8.62
N THR A 94 -9.34 -0.14 8.24
CA THR A 94 -10.12 0.61 7.27
C THR A 94 -9.24 1.10 6.14
N ALA A 95 -9.77 1.03 4.91
CA ALA A 95 -9.13 1.52 3.71
C ALA A 95 -9.99 2.57 3.02
N ILE A 96 -9.35 3.47 2.28
CA ILE A 96 -10.00 4.33 1.29
C ILE A 96 -9.55 3.90 -0.11
N LEU A 97 -10.51 3.84 -1.03
CA LEU A 97 -10.31 3.42 -2.42
C LEU A 97 -10.99 4.46 -3.33
N PRO A 98 -10.43 5.69 -3.43
CA PRO A 98 -11.06 6.75 -4.22
C PRO A 98 -11.17 6.42 -5.71
N ILE A 99 -10.26 5.59 -6.22
CA ILE A 99 -10.32 5.08 -7.60
C ILE A 99 -9.99 3.58 -7.55
N PRO A 100 -11.01 2.70 -7.62
CA PRO A 100 -10.80 1.26 -7.57
C PRO A 100 -10.22 0.71 -8.88
N HIS A 101 -9.48 -0.39 -8.79
CA HIS A 101 -9.04 -1.23 -9.90
C HIS A 101 -8.91 -2.66 -9.43
N GLU A 102 -9.56 -3.57 -10.13
CA GLU A 102 -9.56 -4.97 -9.76
C GLU A 102 -8.15 -5.56 -9.73
N GLY A 103 -7.92 -6.40 -8.72
CA GLY A 103 -6.73 -7.22 -8.59
C GLY A 103 -6.54 -7.81 -7.21
N PRO A 104 -5.52 -8.64 -7.02
CA PRO A 104 -5.26 -9.30 -5.74
C PRO A 104 -4.80 -8.30 -4.67
N ALA A 105 -5.27 -8.52 -3.44
CA ALA A 105 -4.80 -7.78 -2.27
C ALA A 105 -4.60 -8.72 -1.09
N ASN A 106 -3.71 -8.35 -0.18
CA ASN A 106 -3.51 -9.10 1.05
C ASN A 106 -3.09 -8.20 2.22
N VAL A 107 -3.17 -8.77 3.41
CA VAL A 107 -2.54 -8.23 4.61
C VAL A 107 -1.61 -9.29 5.18
N SER A 108 -0.37 -8.91 5.43
CA SER A 108 0.66 -9.81 5.93
C SER A 108 1.48 -9.16 7.04
N ILE A 109 2.08 -9.96 7.90
CA ILE A 109 3.19 -9.49 8.75
C ILE A 109 4.47 -9.55 7.93
N VAL A 110 5.17 -8.43 7.83
CA VAL A 110 6.42 -8.34 7.08
C VAL A 110 7.56 -7.97 8.01
N LYS A 111 8.66 -8.73 7.95
CA LYS A 111 9.94 -8.41 8.61
C LYS A 111 10.62 -7.29 7.85
N THR A 112 10.80 -6.15 8.48
CA THR A 112 11.32 -4.95 7.81
C THR A 112 12.79 -5.08 7.39
N ALA A 113 13.59 -5.83 8.15
CA ALA A 113 15.02 -6.03 7.85
C ALA A 113 15.26 -6.80 6.55
N THR A 114 14.37 -7.74 6.20
CA THR A 114 14.52 -8.65 5.04
C THR A 114 13.48 -8.41 3.95
N ASN A 115 12.45 -7.61 4.24
CA ASN A 115 11.27 -7.43 3.39
C ASN A 115 10.63 -8.77 3.01
N THR A 116 10.42 -9.63 4.00
CA THR A 116 9.84 -10.97 3.82
C THR A 116 8.62 -11.15 4.71
N ILE A 117 7.61 -11.83 4.18
CA ILE A 117 6.41 -12.20 4.94
C ILE A 117 6.81 -13.18 6.04
N LEU A 118 6.32 -12.95 7.25
CA LEU A 118 6.47 -13.82 8.42
C LEU A 118 5.20 -14.66 8.60
N GLY A 119 5.32 -15.95 8.38
CA GLY A 119 4.19 -16.89 8.42
C GLY A 119 3.29 -16.79 7.19
N ASP A 120 2.00 -17.06 7.38
CA ASP A 120 0.99 -16.98 6.32
C ASP A 120 0.44 -15.56 6.16
N MET A 121 -0.15 -15.27 5.00
CA MET A 121 -0.94 -14.05 4.80
C MET A 121 -2.16 -14.07 5.73
N LEU A 122 -2.38 -12.98 6.48
CA LEU A 122 -3.47 -12.89 7.46
C LEU A 122 -4.84 -12.71 6.82
N LEU A 123 -4.86 -12.09 5.66
CA LEU A 123 -6.06 -11.87 4.85
C LEU A 123 -5.67 -11.84 3.38
N VAL A 124 -6.47 -12.49 2.53
CA VAL A 124 -6.27 -12.53 1.08
C VAL A 124 -7.58 -12.19 0.38
N PHE A 125 -7.48 -11.36 -0.63
CA PHE A 125 -8.54 -11.07 -1.58
C PHE A 125 -8.04 -11.49 -2.97
N ASP A 126 -8.69 -12.45 -3.61
CA ASP A 126 -8.38 -12.85 -4.99
C ASP A 126 -8.84 -11.77 -5.98
N SER A 127 -9.96 -11.10 -5.67
CA SER A 127 -10.50 -9.95 -6.40
C SER A 127 -10.84 -8.85 -5.38
N TYR A 128 -10.16 -7.72 -5.48
CA TYR A 128 -10.29 -6.56 -4.60
C TYR A 128 -10.46 -5.30 -5.43
N ALA A 129 -11.33 -4.40 -4.97
CA ALA A 129 -11.56 -3.09 -5.58
C ALA A 129 -11.97 -3.17 -7.07
N ASP A 130 -12.88 -4.09 -7.42
CA ASP A 130 -13.37 -4.25 -8.79
C ASP A 130 -14.19 -3.02 -9.22
N GLU A 131 -13.63 -2.23 -10.14
CA GLU A 131 -14.22 -1.02 -10.70
C GLU A 131 -15.47 -1.28 -11.55
N ASN A 132 -15.72 -2.51 -11.93
CA ASN A 132 -16.92 -2.88 -12.72
C ASN A 132 -18.16 -3.04 -11.84
N LEU A 133 -17.98 -3.09 -10.51
CA LEU A 133 -19.09 -3.17 -9.56
C LEU A 133 -19.69 -1.78 -9.31
N ALA A 134 -21.03 -1.68 -9.34
CA ALA A 134 -21.72 -0.45 -8.99
C ALA A 134 -21.48 0.01 -7.54
N VAL A 135 -21.21 -0.95 -6.64
CA VAL A 135 -20.87 -0.73 -5.24
C VAL A 135 -19.82 -1.76 -4.85
N LEU A 136 -18.72 -1.31 -4.30
CA LEU A 136 -17.68 -2.21 -3.79
C LEU A 136 -18.20 -3.01 -2.59
N PRO A 137 -17.79 -4.28 -2.41
CA PRO A 137 -18.06 -5.05 -1.21
C PRO A 137 -17.58 -4.30 0.04
N ALA A 138 -18.37 -4.34 1.12
CA ALA A 138 -18.04 -3.60 2.34
C ALA A 138 -16.69 -4.01 2.94
N ASN A 139 -16.28 -5.28 2.77
CA ASN A 139 -14.99 -5.77 3.21
C ASN A 139 -13.78 -5.26 2.39
N ASN A 140 -14.01 -4.51 1.32
CA ASN A 140 -12.90 -3.83 0.62
C ASN A 140 -12.45 -2.58 1.40
N THR A 141 -13.33 -1.95 2.17
CA THR A 141 -13.02 -0.74 2.93
C THR A 141 -13.01 -0.92 4.44
N ALA A 142 -13.61 -2.01 4.96
CA ALA A 142 -13.65 -2.33 6.37
C ALA A 142 -13.49 -3.84 6.57
N PHE A 143 -12.36 -4.26 7.11
CA PHE A 143 -12.00 -5.65 7.35
C PHE A 143 -11.20 -5.80 8.65
N SER A 144 -10.87 -7.01 9.02
CA SER A 144 -10.04 -7.28 10.21
C SER A 144 -9.05 -8.39 9.95
N VAL A 145 -7.92 -8.33 10.63
CA VAL A 145 -6.93 -9.40 10.69
C VAL A 145 -6.75 -9.87 12.12
N THR A 146 -6.32 -11.10 12.31
CA THR A 146 -5.98 -11.62 13.64
C THR A 146 -4.48 -11.78 13.76
N ILE A 147 -3.88 -11.20 14.80
CA ILE A 147 -2.45 -11.42 15.10
C ILE A 147 -2.25 -12.90 15.45
N PRO A 148 -1.37 -13.63 14.76
CA PRO A 148 -1.15 -15.05 15.04
C PRO A 148 -0.73 -15.30 16.50
N THR A 149 -1.10 -16.46 17.04
CA THR A 149 -0.66 -16.90 18.38
C THR A 149 0.68 -17.60 18.36
N ASP A 150 1.43 -17.47 17.28
CA ASP A 150 2.72 -18.12 17.04
C ASP A 150 3.82 -17.47 17.87
N ALA A 151 4.62 -18.29 18.54
CA ALA A 151 5.78 -17.87 19.31
C ALA A 151 6.86 -17.18 18.43
N VAL A 152 6.95 -17.51 17.15
CA VAL A 152 7.86 -16.86 16.20
C VAL A 152 7.44 -15.41 15.97
N VAL A 153 6.14 -15.15 15.79
CA VAL A 153 5.61 -13.79 15.66
C VAL A 153 5.89 -12.99 16.93
N ALA A 154 5.68 -13.58 18.12
CA ALA A 154 5.98 -12.94 19.38
C ALA A 154 7.47 -12.55 19.51
N ALA A 155 8.39 -13.45 19.12
CA ALA A 155 9.81 -13.20 19.22
C ALA A 155 10.33 -12.19 18.17
N GLU A 156 9.92 -12.33 16.91
CA GLU A 156 10.39 -11.50 15.80
C GLU A 156 9.82 -10.07 15.85
N CYS A 157 8.59 -9.91 16.36
CA CYS A 157 7.88 -8.64 16.41
C CYS A 157 7.87 -7.99 17.83
N ALA A 158 8.77 -8.42 18.71
CA ALA A 158 8.89 -7.85 20.06
C ALA A 158 9.46 -6.43 20.07
N LEU A 159 10.20 -6.04 19.03
CA LEU A 159 10.88 -4.75 18.96
C LEU A 159 10.22 -3.84 17.94
N ALA A 160 10.03 -2.57 18.32
CA ALA A 160 9.49 -1.56 17.43
C ALA A 160 10.35 -1.40 16.16
N GLY A 161 9.69 -1.37 15.00
CA GLY A 161 10.35 -1.29 13.70
C GLY A 161 10.81 -2.63 13.13
N ALA A 162 10.74 -3.74 13.87
CA ALA A 162 11.12 -5.07 13.38
C ALA A 162 10.05 -5.66 12.44
N CYS A 163 8.78 -5.43 12.74
CA CYS A 163 7.64 -5.91 11.96
C CYS A 163 6.67 -4.79 11.60
N VAL A 164 5.97 -4.98 10.49
CA VAL A 164 4.81 -4.20 10.10
C VAL A 164 3.66 -5.12 9.70
N LEU A 165 2.42 -4.69 9.93
CA LEU A 165 1.29 -5.17 9.15
C LEU A 165 1.33 -4.41 7.82
N GLN A 166 1.55 -5.12 6.72
CA GLN A 166 1.54 -4.55 5.37
C GLN A 166 0.24 -4.94 4.69
N TRP A 167 -0.52 -3.94 4.27
CA TRP A 167 -1.55 -4.10 3.26
C TRP A 167 -0.91 -3.85 1.90
N PHE A 168 -1.09 -4.82 1.01
CA PHE A 168 -0.60 -4.82 -0.36
C PHE A 168 -1.77 -5.01 -1.30
N TRP A 169 -1.83 -4.22 -2.37
CA TRP A 169 -2.83 -4.35 -3.42
C TRP A 169 -2.18 -4.08 -4.78
N PHE A 170 -2.47 -4.94 -5.76
CA PHE A 170 -1.99 -4.80 -7.13
C PHE A 170 -3.17 -4.72 -8.10
N GLY A 171 -3.44 -3.52 -8.64
CA GLY A 171 -4.45 -3.31 -9.68
C GLY A 171 -3.94 -3.83 -11.03
N GLU A 172 -4.45 -5.00 -11.46
CA GLU A 172 -3.89 -5.75 -12.59
C GLU A 172 -3.99 -5.01 -13.92
N ALA A 173 -5.14 -4.42 -14.24
CA ALA A 173 -5.35 -3.70 -15.50
C ALA A 173 -4.51 -2.42 -15.56
N ALA A 174 -4.39 -1.71 -14.43
CA ALA A 174 -3.60 -0.49 -14.31
C ALA A 174 -2.10 -0.76 -14.14
N LYS A 175 -1.70 -1.98 -13.75
CA LYS A 175 -0.34 -2.38 -13.36
C LYS A 175 0.22 -1.45 -12.30
N GLN A 176 -0.55 -1.23 -11.25
CA GLN A 176 -0.25 -0.29 -10.18
C GLN A 176 -0.27 -0.99 -8.83
N THR A 177 0.75 -0.71 -8.02
CA THR A 177 0.96 -1.30 -6.71
C THR A 177 0.71 -0.28 -5.61
N TYR A 178 0.02 -0.72 -4.56
CA TYR A 178 -0.31 0.08 -3.39
C TYR A 178 0.12 -0.64 -2.13
N GLU A 179 0.71 0.09 -1.20
CA GLU A 179 1.17 -0.43 0.08
C GLU A 179 0.85 0.54 1.21
N SER A 180 0.47 -0.03 2.34
CA SER A 180 0.40 0.68 3.62
C SER A 180 0.99 -0.18 4.71
N CYS A 181 1.86 0.38 5.54
CA CYS A 181 2.50 -0.34 6.64
C CYS A 181 2.11 0.26 7.97
N ILE A 182 1.71 -0.58 8.92
CA ILE A 182 1.44 -0.23 10.31
C ILE A 182 2.54 -0.86 11.16
N ASP A 183 3.41 -0.06 11.76
CA ASP A 183 4.40 -0.54 12.72
C ASP A 183 3.71 -1.03 14.00
N PHE A 184 4.15 -2.18 14.52
CA PHE A 184 3.60 -2.72 15.75
C PHE A 184 4.64 -3.50 16.56
N VAL A 185 4.33 -3.71 17.82
CA VAL A 185 4.99 -4.67 18.71
C VAL A 185 3.96 -5.64 19.28
N VAL A 186 4.39 -6.87 19.55
CA VAL A 186 3.59 -7.87 20.24
C VAL A 186 3.94 -7.87 21.72
N VAL A 187 2.92 -7.87 22.59
CA VAL A 187 3.03 -7.94 24.06
C VAL A 187 2.21 -9.08 24.63
#